data_67759bdd8ae28cc01cfd619fddf4087e
#
_entry.id   67759bdd8ae28cc01cfd619fddf4087e
#
_cell.length_a   1.000
_cell.length_b   1.000
_cell.length_c   1.000
_cell.angle_alpha   90.00
_cell.angle_beta   90.00
_cell.angle_gamma   90.00
#
_symmetry.space_group_name_H-M   'P 1'
#
loop_
_entity.id
_entity.type
_entity.pdbx_description
1 polymer ?
#
loop_
_entity_poly.entity_id
_entity_poly.type
_entity_poly.pdbx_seq_one_letter_code
_entity_poly.pdbx_strand_id
1 'polypeptide(L)'
;ASMDGIPLDETKKAAAKFVDSILNKNSNIGLVSYSDEATSLSGICSNDVFLKNTITNLSSAENTNIEDGLSRAYSMLQLGQSKKKLIVLMSDGLPTLGKDGEELIKYAEKIKDQGVLIYTLGFFQNTEEYKAEGQYLMEKIASEGCHYEVSSSEDLVFFFEDVAGQIGGQKYIYVKVACPVDVSVTYKGETLS
;
A
#
# COMPACT_ATOMS: atom_id res chain seq x y z
N ALA A 1 -1.63 -17.96 1.20
CA ALA A 1 -1.14 -16.61 1.09
C ALA A 1 0.15 -16.64 0.28
N SER A 2 0.10 -16.29 -0.94
CA SER A 2 1.27 -16.43 -1.79
C SER A 2 1.49 -15.13 -2.54
N MET A 3 2.42 -14.36 -2.07
CA MET A 3 3.21 -13.50 -2.96
C MET A 3 4.05 -14.42 -3.87
N ASP A 4 3.40 -15.40 -4.54
CA ASP A 4 4.05 -16.31 -5.46
C ASP A 4 4.46 -15.54 -6.71
N GLY A 5 5.75 -15.19 -6.80
CA GLY A 5 6.33 -14.57 -7.99
C GLY A 5 7.24 -13.39 -7.72
N ILE A 6 6.90 -12.50 -6.81
CA ILE A 6 7.83 -11.51 -6.27
C ILE A 6 8.01 -11.83 -4.81
N PRO A 7 9.20 -12.28 -4.38
CA PRO A 7 9.46 -12.56 -2.99
C PRO A 7 9.12 -11.35 -2.13
N LEU A 8 8.45 -11.55 -0.99
CA LEU A 8 8.13 -10.50 -0.03
C LEU A 8 9.36 -9.63 0.29
N ASP A 9 10.55 -10.22 0.31
CA ASP A 9 11.81 -9.53 0.53
C ASP A 9 12.14 -8.50 -0.56
N GLU A 10 11.84 -8.79 -1.83
CA GLU A 10 12.04 -7.82 -2.93
C GLU A 10 11.05 -6.66 -2.81
N THR A 11 9.80 -6.94 -2.45
CA THR A 11 8.80 -5.92 -2.16
C THR A 11 9.23 -5.02 -1.00
N LYS A 12 9.76 -5.60 0.08
CA LYS A 12 10.29 -4.84 1.23
C LYS A 12 11.46 -3.95 0.83
N LYS A 13 12.40 -4.48 0.05
CA LYS A 13 13.57 -3.71 -0.45
C LYS A 13 13.13 -2.54 -1.34
N ALA A 14 12.21 -2.77 -2.27
CA ALA A 14 11.68 -1.73 -3.15
C ALA A 14 10.92 -0.66 -2.34
N ALA A 15 10.11 -1.09 -1.37
CA ALA A 15 9.41 -0.20 -0.46
C ALA A 15 10.34 0.65 0.41
N ALA A 16 11.46 0.09 0.87
CA ALA A 16 12.47 0.84 1.62
C ALA A 16 13.15 1.90 0.75
N LYS A 17 13.48 1.59 -0.50
CA LYS A 17 14.01 2.57 -1.47
C LYS A 17 13.00 3.68 -1.76
N PHE A 18 11.71 3.34 -1.88
CA PHE A 18 10.64 4.33 -2.05
C PHE A 18 10.58 5.31 -0.87
N VAL A 19 10.72 4.81 0.36
CA VAL A 19 10.79 5.68 1.56
C VAL A 19 11.90 6.72 1.40
N ASP A 20 13.10 6.30 1.00
CA ASP A 20 14.22 7.23 0.77
C ASP A 20 13.90 8.25 -0.31
N SER A 21 13.33 7.81 -1.45
CA SER A 21 12.99 8.69 -2.57
C SER A 21 11.96 9.74 -2.19
N ILE A 22 10.97 9.38 -1.39
CA ILE A 22 9.88 10.28 -0.96
C ILE A 22 10.33 11.24 0.14
N LEU A 23 11.06 10.77 1.14
CA LEU A 23 11.52 11.63 2.23
C LEU A 23 12.49 12.71 1.74
N ASN A 24 13.30 12.40 0.72
CA ASN A 24 14.16 13.38 0.05
C ASN A 24 13.36 14.50 -0.67
N LYS A 25 12.05 14.32 -0.89
CA LYS A 25 11.14 15.33 -1.45
C LYS A 25 10.40 16.15 -0.39
N ASN A 26 10.86 16.12 0.87
CA ASN A 26 10.23 16.84 1.99
C ASN A 26 8.77 16.42 2.25
N SER A 27 8.49 15.13 2.13
CA SER A 27 7.19 14.51 2.35
C SER A 27 7.18 13.69 3.63
N ASN A 28 6.00 13.29 4.10
CA ASN A 28 5.84 12.42 5.25
C ASN A 28 5.09 11.15 4.85
N ILE A 29 5.39 10.04 5.50
CA ILE A 29 4.86 8.71 5.19
C ILE A 29 4.17 8.15 6.43
N GLY A 30 3.00 7.53 6.24
CA GLY A 30 2.35 6.64 7.18
C GLY A 30 2.31 5.21 6.62
N LEU A 31 2.37 4.22 7.48
CA LEU A 31 2.31 2.81 7.11
C LEU A 31 1.07 2.14 7.71
N VAL A 32 0.34 1.43 6.88
CA VAL A 32 -0.79 0.60 7.25
C VAL A 32 -0.57 -0.80 6.68
N SER A 33 -0.71 -1.82 7.50
CA SER A 33 -0.90 -3.21 7.05
C SER A 33 -2.38 -3.57 7.13
N TYR A 34 -2.80 -4.52 6.33
CA TYR A 34 -4.17 -5.04 6.38
C TYR A 34 -4.21 -6.52 5.98
N SER A 35 -5.08 -7.24 6.67
CA SER A 35 -5.42 -8.64 6.42
C SER A 35 -6.89 -8.84 6.75
N ASP A 36 -7.24 -9.41 7.90
CA ASP A 36 -8.60 -9.42 8.45
C ASP A 36 -9.03 -8.02 8.86
N GLU A 37 -8.12 -7.31 9.53
CA GLU A 37 -8.27 -5.94 9.98
C GLU A 37 -7.04 -5.11 9.56
N ALA A 38 -7.23 -3.79 9.46
CA ALA A 38 -6.15 -2.89 9.17
C ALA A 38 -5.49 -2.35 10.43
N THR A 39 -4.18 -2.36 10.46
CA THR A 39 -3.35 -1.87 11.56
C THR A 39 -2.46 -0.72 11.11
N SER A 40 -2.47 0.39 11.88
CA SER A 40 -1.53 1.48 11.68
C SER A 40 -0.16 1.09 12.24
N LEU A 41 0.78 0.78 11.38
CA LEU A 41 2.16 0.41 11.77
C LEU A 41 3.00 1.63 12.13
N SER A 42 2.71 2.76 11.50
CA SER A 42 3.28 4.05 11.87
C SER A 42 2.23 5.14 11.74
N GLY A 43 2.34 6.21 12.53
CA GLY A 43 1.72 7.48 12.19
C GLY A 43 2.45 8.17 11.03
N ILE A 44 1.92 9.29 10.55
CA ILE A 44 2.57 10.09 9.50
C ILE A 44 3.84 10.72 10.05
N CYS A 45 4.99 10.34 9.53
CA CYS A 45 6.30 10.79 10.00
C CYS A 45 7.33 10.87 8.86
N SER A 46 8.51 11.41 9.18
CA SER A 46 9.67 11.49 8.29
C SER A 46 10.89 10.71 8.83
N ASN A 47 10.69 9.80 9.77
CA ASN A 47 11.76 8.98 10.33
C ASN A 47 12.02 7.77 9.41
N ASP A 48 13.02 7.88 8.55
CA ASP A 48 13.37 6.86 7.55
C ASP A 48 13.81 5.54 8.18
N VAL A 49 14.60 5.59 9.24
CA VAL A 49 15.08 4.38 9.95
C VAL A 49 13.89 3.61 10.54
N PHE A 50 12.98 4.31 11.21
CA PHE A 50 11.80 3.70 11.79
C PHE A 50 10.91 3.08 10.73
N LEU A 51 10.61 3.83 9.63
CA LEU A 51 9.77 3.36 8.53
C LEU A 51 10.37 2.13 7.84
N LYS A 52 11.68 2.14 7.57
CA LYS A 52 12.37 1.00 6.92
C LYS A 52 12.41 -0.22 7.83
N ASN A 53 12.67 -0.06 9.12
CA ASN A 53 12.62 -1.17 10.07
C ASN A 53 11.21 -1.75 10.17
N THR A 54 10.18 -0.92 10.19
CA THR A 54 8.78 -1.37 10.17
C THR A 54 8.46 -2.18 8.92
N ILE A 55 8.88 -1.72 7.74
CA ILE A 55 8.71 -2.45 6.47
C ILE A 55 9.44 -3.79 6.49
N THR A 56 10.66 -3.84 7.02
CA THR A 56 11.46 -5.07 7.07
C THR A 56 10.81 -6.16 7.92
N ASN A 57 10.08 -5.76 8.96
CA ASN A 57 9.40 -6.68 9.89
C ASN A 57 8.00 -7.12 9.45
N LEU A 58 7.55 -6.74 8.25
CA LEU A 58 6.27 -7.21 7.70
C LEU A 58 6.35 -8.72 7.39
N SER A 59 5.26 -9.42 7.66
CA SER A 59 5.07 -10.84 7.29
C SER A 59 3.77 -11.03 6.49
N SER A 60 3.62 -12.16 5.81
CA SER A 60 2.42 -12.47 5.02
C SER A 60 1.27 -12.94 5.91
N ALA A 61 0.02 -12.63 5.54
CA ALA A 61 -1.20 -13.08 6.18
C ALA A 61 -2.20 -13.68 5.16
N GLU A 62 -3.32 -14.23 5.61
CA GLU A 62 -4.19 -15.06 4.75
C GLU A 62 -5.36 -14.31 4.11
N ASN A 63 -5.95 -13.33 4.79
CA ASN A 63 -7.12 -12.59 4.30
C ASN A 63 -6.78 -11.25 3.69
N THR A 64 -7.73 -10.69 2.92
CA THR A 64 -7.55 -9.46 2.16
C THR A 64 -8.77 -8.53 2.38
N ASN A 65 -8.67 -7.61 3.33
CA ASN A 65 -9.70 -6.60 3.62
C ASN A 65 -9.25 -5.22 3.12
N ILE A 66 -9.39 -5.00 1.80
CA ILE A 66 -8.99 -3.74 1.15
C ILE A 66 -9.79 -2.56 1.69
N GLU A 67 -11.08 -2.75 1.99
CA GLU A 67 -11.92 -1.69 2.57
C GLU A 67 -11.32 -1.14 3.85
N ASP A 68 -10.97 -2.01 4.80
CA ASP A 68 -10.42 -1.57 6.08
C ASP A 68 -9.04 -0.93 5.91
N GLY A 69 -8.22 -1.45 5.00
CA GLY A 69 -6.95 -0.85 4.59
C GLY A 69 -7.12 0.59 4.10
N LEU A 70 -8.03 0.82 3.15
CA LEU A 70 -8.35 2.15 2.63
C LEU A 70 -8.94 3.07 3.70
N SER A 71 -9.84 2.55 4.54
CA SER A 71 -10.46 3.30 5.64
C SER A 71 -9.42 3.78 6.66
N ARG A 72 -8.52 2.90 7.06
CA ARG A 72 -7.43 3.21 7.98
C ARG A 72 -6.47 4.24 7.40
N ALA A 73 -6.07 4.05 6.15
CA ALA A 73 -5.20 4.98 5.43
C ALA A 73 -5.84 6.36 5.28
N TYR A 74 -7.10 6.42 4.87
CA TYR A 74 -7.84 7.66 4.73
C TYR A 74 -7.98 8.39 6.08
N SER A 75 -8.33 7.68 7.15
CA SER A 75 -8.43 8.24 8.49
C SER A 75 -7.09 8.83 8.96
N MET A 76 -5.98 8.14 8.69
CA MET A 76 -4.64 8.64 8.98
C MET A 76 -4.33 9.93 8.21
N LEU A 77 -4.68 10.00 6.92
CA LEU A 77 -4.49 11.19 6.10
C LEU A 77 -5.29 12.41 6.59
N GLN A 78 -6.44 12.19 7.24
CA GLN A 78 -7.22 13.30 7.82
C GLN A 78 -6.51 13.98 9.00
N LEU A 79 -5.64 13.28 9.71
CA LEU A 79 -4.84 13.84 10.79
C LEU A 79 -3.68 14.70 10.28
N GLY A 80 -3.29 14.52 9.02
CA GLY A 80 -2.20 15.26 8.40
C GLY A 80 -2.64 16.61 7.84
N GLN A 81 -1.76 17.62 7.96
CA GLN A 81 -2.04 19.00 7.54
C GLN A 81 -1.68 19.31 6.08
N SER A 82 -1.12 18.35 5.33
CA SER A 82 -0.80 18.59 3.92
C SER A 82 -2.07 18.70 3.08
N LYS A 83 -2.04 19.64 2.12
CA LYS A 83 -3.11 19.80 1.13
C LYS A 83 -3.10 18.68 0.08
N LYS A 84 -1.97 18.05 -0.13
CA LYS A 84 -1.83 16.95 -1.08
C LYS A 84 -1.71 15.63 -0.32
N LYS A 85 -2.65 14.75 -0.59
CA LYS A 85 -2.84 13.47 0.10
C LYS A 85 -2.84 12.35 -0.93
N LEU A 86 -2.16 11.26 -0.59
CA LEU A 86 -1.99 10.14 -1.50
C LEU A 86 -1.99 8.82 -0.72
N ILE A 87 -2.65 7.81 -1.28
CA ILE A 87 -2.61 6.42 -0.83
C ILE A 87 -1.88 5.60 -1.89
N VAL A 88 -0.96 4.74 -1.49
CA VAL A 88 -0.42 3.65 -2.32
C VAL A 88 -0.97 2.35 -1.76
N LEU A 89 -1.90 1.75 -2.49
CA LEU A 89 -2.50 0.46 -2.16
C LEU A 89 -1.79 -0.66 -2.91
N MET A 90 -1.36 -1.68 -2.20
CA MET A 90 -0.72 -2.86 -2.78
C MET A 90 -1.56 -4.09 -2.43
N SER A 91 -1.87 -4.94 -3.43
CA SER A 91 -2.61 -6.20 -3.21
C SER A 91 -2.15 -7.28 -4.19
N ASP A 92 -2.14 -8.52 -3.73
CA ASP A 92 -1.87 -9.73 -4.53
C ASP A 92 -3.15 -10.57 -4.76
N GLY A 93 -4.29 -10.10 -4.27
CA GLY A 93 -5.55 -10.84 -4.35
C GLY A 93 -6.79 -9.96 -4.38
N LEU A 94 -7.90 -10.63 -4.66
CA LEU A 94 -9.22 -10.08 -4.50
C LEU A 94 -9.58 -9.94 -3.02
N PRO A 95 -10.49 -9.02 -2.65
CA PRO A 95 -10.99 -8.93 -1.29
C PRO A 95 -11.63 -10.27 -0.86
N THR A 96 -11.24 -10.75 0.32
CA THR A 96 -11.87 -11.91 0.97
C THR A 96 -12.77 -11.51 2.12
N LEU A 97 -12.62 -10.28 2.60
CA LEU A 97 -13.40 -9.67 3.68
C LEU A 97 -13.74 -8.22 3.34
N GLY A 98 -14.77 -7.69 3.97
CA GLY A 98 -15.23 -6.32 3.78
C GLY A 98 -16.02 -6.14 2.48
N LYS A 99 -16.00 -4.92 1.94
CA LYS A 99 -16.61 -4.62 0.64
C LYS A 99 -15.79 -5.21 -0.49
N ASP A 100 -16.47 -5.62 -1.54
CA ASP A 100 -15.89 -6.10 -2.79
C ASP A 100 -16.52 -5.40 -4.01
N GLY A 101 -16.02 -5.70 -5.20
CA GLY A 101 -16.57 -5.27 -6.47
C GLY A 101 -17.01 -3.80 -6.48
N GLU A 102 -18.24 -3.57 -6.94
CA GLU A 102 -18.84 -2.23 -7.07
C GLU A 102 -18.95 -1.45 -5.75
N GLU A 103 -19.14 -2.12 -4.62
CA GLU A 103 -19.23 -1.44 -3.32
C GLU A 103 -17.90 -0.88 -2.89
N LEU A 104 -16.81 -1.62 -3.12
CA LEU A 104 -15.46 -1.18 -2.84
C LEU A 104 -15.03 -0.05 -3.80
N ILE A 105 -15.37 -0.15 -5.08
CA ILE A 105 -15.13 0.92 -6.06
C ILE A 105 -15.80 2.22 -5.62
N LYS A 106 -17.09 2.18 -5.27
CA LYS A 106 -17.82 3.35 -4.77
C LYS A 106 -17.23 3.92 -3.47
N TYR A 107 -16.66 3.07 -2.64
CA TYR A 107 -15.97 3.53 -1.44
C TYR A 107 -14.66 4.27 -1.79
N ALA A 108 -13.88 3.72 -2.71
CA ALA A 108 -12.67 4.39 -3.20
C ALA A 108 -12.98 5.72 -3.91
N GLU A 109 -14.08 5.80 -4.68
CA GLU A 109 -14.54 7.05 -5.31
C GLU A 109 -14.82 8.14 -4.25
N LYS A 110 -15.50 7.81 -3.16
CA LYS A 110 -15.73 8.77 -2.07
C LYS A 110 -14.43 9.31 -1.48
N ILE A 111 -13.38 8.50 -1.41
CA ILE A 111 -12.05 8.94 -0.95
C ILE A 111 -11.41 9.87 -1.98
N LYS A 112 -11.50 9.52 -3.28
CA LYS A 112 -10.99 10.34 -4.40
C LYS A 112 -11.69 11.70 -4.47
N ASP A 113 -12.99 11.76 -4.24
CA ASP A 113 -13.80 12.99 -4.19
C ASP A 113 -13.36 13.96 -3.09
N GLN A 114 -12.65 13.47 -2.07
CA GLN A 114 -12.03 14.31 -1.04
C GLN A 114 -10.63 14.83 -1.44
N GLY A 115 -10.25 14.67 -2.71
CA GLY A 115 -8.96 15.13 -3.23
C GLY A 115 -7.78 14.24 -2.87
N VAL A 116 -8.02 12.97 -2.49
CA VAL A 116 -6.97 11.99 -2.25
C VAL A 116 -6.67 11.24 -3.54
N LEU A 117 -5.40 11.22 -3.95
CA LEU A 117 -4.95 10.35 -5.04
C LEU A 117 -4.76 8.92 -4.51
N ILE A 118 -5.26 7.94 -5.25
CA ILE A 118 -5.05 6.52 -4.96
C ILE A 118 -4.24 5.90 -6.09
N TYR A 119 -3.02 5.47 -5.76
CA TYR A 119 -2.23 4.60 -6.61
C TYR A 119 -2.47 3.17 -6.19
N THR A 120 -2.63 2.27 -7.17
CA THR A 120 -2.77 0.85 -6.90
C THR A 120 -1.66 0.06 -7.58
N LEU A 121 -1.21 -0.99 -6.90
CA LEU A 121 -0.16 -1.89 -7.33
C LEU A 121 -0.66 -3.31 -7.17
N GLY A 122 -0.91 -3.99 -8.29
CA GLY A 122 -1.43 -5.35 -8.35
C GLY A 122 -0.33 -6.39 -8.62
N PHE A 123 -0.34 -7.49 -7.85
CA PHE A 123 0.60 -8.62 -7.97
C PHE A 123 -0.15 -9.90 -8.33
N PHE A 124 -0.97 -9.88 -9.36
CA PHE A 124 -1.83 -11.01 -9.69
C PHE A 124 -1.11 -12.06 -10.52
N GLN A 125 -0.84 -13.23 -9.92
CA GLN A 125 -0.13 -14.34 -10.58
C GLN A 125 -0.94 -15.65 -10.61
N ASN A 126 -2.23 -15.60 -10.25
CA ASN A 126 -3.13 -16.74 -10.23
C ASN A 126 -3.72 -17.06 -11.61
N THR A 127 -4.85 -17.77 -11.66
CA THR A 127 -5.53 -18.08 -12.91
C THR A 127 -5.88 -16.81 -13.70
N GLU A 128 -5.96 -16.90 -15.02
CA GLU A 128 -6.26 -15.75 -15.90
C GLU A 128 -7.56 -15.04 -15.52
N GLU A 129 -8.61 -15.79 -15.12
CA GLU A 129 -9.88 -15.22 -14.70
C GLU A 129 -9.77 -14.41 -13.40
N TYR A 130 -9.12 -14.97 -12.39
CA TYR A 130 -8.87 -14.30 -11.12
C TYR A 130 -8.01 -13.05 -11.27
N LYS A 131 -7.00 -13.15 -12.15
CA LYS A 131 -6.13 -12.04 -12.51
C LYS A 131 -6.93 -10.89 -13.15
N ALA A 132 -7.77 -11.21 -14.15
CA ALA A 132 -8.56 -10.19 -14.85
C ALA A 132 -9.52 -9.44 -13.91
N GLU A 133 -10.15 -10.13 -12.97
CA GLU A 133 -11.03 -9.52 -11.98
C GLU A 133 -10.26 -8.62 -11.01
N GLY A 134 -9.12 -9.10 -10.51
CA GLY A 134 -8.25 -8.33 -9.62
C GLY A 134 -7.70 -7.07 -10.30
N GLN A 135 -7.23 -7.19 -11.53
CA GLN A 135 -6.77 -6.06 -12.35
C GLN A 135 -7.87 -5.03 -12.54
N TYR A 136 -9.06 -5.44 -12.96
CA TYR A 136 -10.21 -4.56 -13.12
C TYR A 136 -10.53 -3.82 -11.82
N LEU A 137 -10.60 -4.54 -10.70
CA LEU A 137 -10.93 -3.95 -9.41
C LEU A 137 -9.89 -2.90 -9.00
N MET A 138 -8.60 -3.24 -9.08
CA MET A 138 -7.52 -2.34 -8.70
C MET A 138 -7.45 -1.11 -9.62
N GLU A 139 -7.68 -1.28 -10.93
CA GLU A 139 -7.78 -0.16 -11.88
C GLU A 139 -8.92 0.80 -11.51
N LYS A 140 -10.10 0.27 -11.14
CA LYS A 140 -11.25 1.10 -10.74
C LYS A 140 -11.06 1.80 -9.39
N ILE A 141 -10.37 1.16 -8.45
CA ILE A 141 -9.99 1.78 -7.17
C ILE A 141 -9.01 2.92 -7.40
N ALA A 142 -8.07 2.78 -8.31
CA ALA A 142 -7.05 3.79 -8.60
C ALA A 142 -7.66 5.12 -9.06
N SER A 143 -6.91 6.19 -8.87
CA SER A 143 -7.12 7.43 -9.62
C SER A 143 -6.73 7.22 -11.07
N GLU A 144 -7.27 8.04 -11.99
CA GLU A 144 -7.00 7.92 -13.43
C GLU A 144 -5.50 7.90 -13.72
N GLY A 145 -5.04 6.87 -14.44
CA GLY A 145 -3.62 6.67 -14.78
C GLY A 145 -2.72 6.25 -13.61
N CYS A 146 -3.28 5.86 -12.46
CA CYS A 146 -2.53 5.51 -11.25
C CYS A 146 -2.58 4.01 -10.89
N HIS A 147 -2.93 3.14 -11.84
CA HIS A 147 -2.86 1.69 -11.67
C HIS A 147 -1.62 1.12 -12.33
N TYR A 148 -0.94 0.22 -11.63
CA TYR A 148 0.26 -0.49 -12.11
C TYR A 148 0.15 -1.97 -11.79
N GLU A 149 0.55 -2.78 -12.75
CA GLU A 149 0.74 -4.22 -12.56
C GLU A 149 2.22 -4.54 -12.40
N VAL A 150 2.50 -5.44 -11.50
CA VAL A 150 3.86 -5.84 -11.18
C VAL A 150 4.00 -7.34 -11.35
N SER A 151 4.89 -7.73 -12.22
CA SER A 151 5.26 -9.12 -12.47
C SER A 151 6.73 -9.41 -12.16
N SER A 152 7.52 -8.36 -11.91
CA SER A 152 8.95 -8.46 -11.65
C SER A 152 9.41 -7.44 -10.59
N SER A 153 10.62 -7.65 -10.06
CA SER A 153 11.26 -6.69 -9.15
C SER A 153 11.60 -5.37 -9.86
N GLU A 154 11.85 -5.42 -11.15
CA GLU A 154 12.12 -4.25 -11.99
C GLU A 154 10.86 -3.37 -12.11
N ASP A 155 9.68 -3.97 -12.29
CA ASP A 155 8.40 -3.26 -12.35
C ASP A 155 8.14 -2.51 -11.03
N LEU A 156 8.48 -3.12 -9.89
CA LEU A 156 8.40 -2.48 -8.58
C LEU A 156 9.28 -1.24 -8.47
N VAL A 157 10.52 -1.35 -8.92
CA VAL A 157 11.47 -0.22 -8.90
C VAL A 157 10.94 0.89 -9.79
N PHE A 158 10.52 0.54 -11.03
CA PHE A 158 9.94 1.50 -11.97
C PHE A 158 8.73 2.22 -11.38
N PHE A 159 7.78 1.48 -10.79
CA PHE A 159 6.61 2.06 -10.13
C PHE A 159 7.00 3.11 -9.07
N PHE A 160 7.88 2.74 -8.16
CA PHE A 160 8.27 3.63 -7.08
C PHE A 160 9.06 4.85 -7.56
N GLU A 161 9.88 4.71 -8.60
CA GLU A 161 10.60 5.82 -9.21
C GLU A 161 9.64 6.76 -9.96
N ASP A 162 8.65 6.22 -10.68
CA ASP A 162 7.66 6.99 -11.41
C ASP A 162 6.76 7.78 -10.45
N VAL A 163 6.21 7.14 -9.43
CA VAL A 163 5.42 7.81 -8.39
C VAL A 163 6.24 8.89 -7.70
N ALA A 164 7.48 8.61 -7.31
CA ALA A 164 8.36 9.59 -6.70
C ALA A 164 8.68 10.76 -7.66
N GLY A 165 8.78 10.50 -8.96
CA GLY A 165 8.98 11.51 -10.01
C GLY A 165 7.77 12.41 -10.20
N GLN A 166 6.57 11.84 -10.30
CA GLN A 166 5.32 12.58 -10.46
C GLN A 166 5.01 13.49 -9.27
N ILE A 167 5.44 13.09 -8.09
CA ILE A 167 5.26 13.82 -6.83
C ILE A 167 6.28 14.96 -6.69
N GLY A 168 7.32 14.98 -7.50
CA GLY A 168 8.50 15.82 -7.39
C GLY A 168 8.24 17.29 -7.06
N GLY A 169 8.80 17.77 -5.93
CA GLY A 169 8.84 19.18 -5.53
C GLY A 169 7.65 19.67 -4.70
N GLN A 170 6.68 18.84 -4.36
CA GLN A 170 5.54 19.24 -3.55
C GLN A 170 5.46 18.40 -2.27
N LYS A 171 5.00 19.01 -1.16
CA LYS A 171 4.78 18.30 0.10
C LYS A 171 3.56 17.38 -0.01
N TYR A 172 3.78 16.08 -0.02
CA TYR A 172 2.72 15.07 0.07
C TYR A 172 2.74 14.35 1.41
N ILE A 173 1.59 13.83 1.79
CA ILE A 173 1.46 12.84 2.84
C ILE A 173 1.05 11.53 2.17
N TYR A 174 1.83 10.50 2.41
CA TYR A 174 1.62 9.17 1.86
C TYR A 174 1.15 8.23 2.94
N VAL A 175 0.19 7.39 2.61
CA VAL A 175 -0.09 6.20 3.40
C VAL A 175 0.09 5.00 2.49
N LYS A 176 1.09 4.20 2.79
CA LYS A 176 1.31 2.92 2.13
C LYS A 176 0.41 1.88 2.78
N VAL A 177 -0.40 1.21 1.98
CA VAL A 177 -1.31 0.13 2.39
C VAL A 177 -0.83 -1.14 1.69
N ALA A 178 -0.38 -2.13 2.47
CA ALA A 178 0.15 -3.39 1.93
C ALA A 178 -0.64 -4.58 2.46
N CYS A 179 -0.98 -5.49 1.57
CA CYS A 179 -1.71 -6.75 1.81
C CYS A 179 -0.82 -7.96 1.50
N PRO A 180 -1.18 -9.11 2.02
CA PRO A 180 -1.61 -9.38 3.39
C PRO A 180 -0.38 -9.57 4.27
N VAL A 181 -0.32 -8.88 5.37
CA VAL A 181 0.86 -8.89 6.24
C VAL A 181 0.47 -9.03 7.71
N ASP A 182 0.98 -10.07 8.35
CA ASP A 182 1.04 -10.17 9.81
C ASP A 182 2.29 -9.45 10.34
N VAL A 183 2.15 -8.76 11.45
CA VAL A 183 3.27 -8.13 12.14
C VAL A 183 3.63 -8.95 13.37
N SER A 184 4.75 -9.64 13.33
CA SER A 184 5.36 -10.16 14.54
C SER A 184 6.41 -9.17 15.06
N VAL A 185 6.22 -8.67 16.28
CA VAL A 185 7.23 -7.85 16.96
C VAL A 185 8.08 -8.77 17.80
N THR A 186 9.35 -8.94 17.41
CA THR A 186 10.33 -9.66 18.23
C THR A 186 11.11 -8.64 19.07
N TYR A 187 10.92 -8.68 20.38
CA TYR A 187 11.71 -7.89 21.34
C TYR A 187 12.56 -8.81 22.17
N LYS A 188 13.90 -8.62 22.14
CA LYS A 188 14.90 -9.41 22.88
C LYS A 188 14.78 -10.94 22.68
N GLY A 189 14.41 -11.41 21.48
CA GLY A 189 14.33 -12.84 21.18
C GLY A 189 13.04 -13.52 21.64
N GLU A 190 12.05 -12.79 22.14
CA GLU A 190 10.72 -13.29 22.44
C GLU A 190 9.73 -12.73 21.42
N THR A 191 8.94 -13.64 20.80
CA THR A 191 7.88 -13.27 19.87
C THR A 191 6.62 -12.98 20.66
N LEU A 192 6.11 -11.77 20.57
CA LEU A 192 4.80 -11.41 21.11
C LEU A 192 3.77 -11.60 20.02
N SER A 193 2.91 -12.59 20.20
CA SER A 193 1.73 -12.86 19.37
C SER A 193 0.55 -11.98 19.77
#